data_9882b7d59bb3c69c0d119d797d823f3a
#
_entry.id   9882b7d59bb3c69c0d119d797d823f3a
#
_cell.length_a   1.000
_cell.length_b   1.000
_cell.length_c   1.000
_cell.angle_alpha   90.00
_cell.angle_beta   90.00
_cell.angle_gamma   90.00
#
_symmetry.space_group_name_H-M   'P 1'
#
loop_
_entity.id
_entity.type
_entity.pdbx_description
1 polymer ?
#
loop_
_entity_poly.entity_id
_entity_poly.type
_entity_poly.pdbx_seq_one_letter_code
_entity_poly.pdbx_strand_id
1 'polypeptide(L)'
;MNYKWKQDAINHAIQCDPEESCGIIGKINNEEKYYPCKNIALELKNASFIIDPLDYADVEDEVDEVVGIVHSHPQDILEFSEGDKYSCKAIDLTFYLVSPKSDKIKVMHPSEINA
;
A
#
# COMPACT_ATOMS: atom_id res chain seq x y z
N MET A 1 16.54 -3.49 -2.58
CA MET A 1 16.47 -2.44 -1.55
C MET A 1 15.72 -2.96 -0.34
N ASN A 2 16.20 -2.64 0.85
CA ASN A 2 15.62 -3.17 2.09
C ASN A 2 14.84 -2.08 2.81
N TYR A 3 13.52 -2.25 2.93
CA TYR A 3 12.66 -1.32 3.64
C TYR A 3 12.47 -1.81 5.07
N LYS A 4 12.79 -0.97 6.05
CA LYS A 4 12.61 -1.32 7.48
C LYS A 4 11.18 -1.68 7.82
N TRP A 5 10.20 -1.06 7.13
CA TRP A 5 8.79 -1.28 7.38
C TRP A 5 8.21 -2.50 6.63
N LYS A 6 9.01 -3.17 5.81
CA LYS A 6 8.50 -4.27 4.95
C LYS A 6 7.80 -5.36 5.75
N GLN A 7 8.40 -5.77 6.86
CA GLN A 7 7.82 -6.85 7.67
C GLN A 7 6.48 -6.44 8.29
N ASP A 8 6.34 -5.18 8.70
CA ASP A 8 5.08 -4.67 9.23
C ASP A 8 3.98 -4.72 8.16
N ALA A 9 4.30 -4.35 6.93
CA ALA A 9 3.35 -4.40 5.82
C ALA A 9 2.95 -5.84 5.49
N ILE A 10 3.90 -6.78 5.49
CA ILE A 10 3.63 -8.19 5.24
C ILE A 10 2.78 -8.77 6.37
N ASN A 11 3.07 -8.45 7.62
CA ASN A 11 2.28 -8.92 8.76
C ASN A 11 0.83 -8.43 8.65
N HIS A 12 0.62 -7.19 8.22
CA HIS A 12 -0.72 -6.66 7.99
C HIS A 12 -1.41 -7.42 6.86
N ALA A 13 -0.69 -7.72 5.78
CA ALA A 13 -1.22 -8.53 4.67
C ALA A 13 -1.68 -9.92 5.14
N ILE A 14 -0.91 -10.54 6.04
CA ILE A 14 -1.27 -11.84 6.61
C ILE A 14 -2.55 -11.72 7.44
N GLN A 15 -2.67 -10.66 8.23
CA GLN A 15 -3.87 -10.43 9.06
C GLN A 15 -5.12 -10.22 8.21
N CYS A 16 -4.99 -9.57 7.05
CA CYS A 16 -6.12 -9.24 6.18
C CYS A 16 -6.50 -10.37 5.22
N ASP A 17 -5.56 -11.31 4.94
CA ASP A 17 -5.81 -12.41 4.00
C ASP A 17 -7.12 -13.12 4.34
N PRO A 18 -8.05 -13.35 3.41
CA PRO A 18 -7.95 -13.27 1.95
C PRO A 18 -8.29 -11.91 1.32
N GLU A 19 -8.44 -10.86 2.12
CA GLU A 19 -8.69 -9.52 1.60
C GLU A 19 -7.38 -8.80 1.33
N GLU A 20 -7.39 -7.85 0.40
CA GLU A 20 -6.24 -6.98 0.18
C GLU A 20 -6.04 -6.09 1.40
N SER A 21 -4.81 -6.05 1.90
CA SER A 21 -4.44 -5.06 2.91
C SER A 21 -4.12 -3.74 2.21
N CYS A 22 -4.24 -2.65 2.93
CA CYS A 22 -3.77 -1.34 2.46
C CYS A 22 -3.22 -0.55 3.63
N GLY A 23 -2.31 0.35 3.30
CA GLY A 23 -1.67 1.22 4.28
C GLY A 23 -0.84 2.28 3.62
N ILE A 24 -0.20 3.08 4.45
CA ILE A 24 0.51 4.27 4.01
C ILE A 24 1.92 4.21 4.54
N ILE A 25 2.88 4.63 3.72
CA ILE A 25 4.23 4.90 4.19
C ILE A 25 4.31 6.39 4.48
N GLY A 26 4.49 6.72 5.75
CA GLY A 26 4.70 8.08 6.20
C GLY A 26 6.13 8.28 6.69
N LYS A 27 6.60 9.51 6.64
CA LYS A 27 7.96 9.86 7.07
C LYS A 27 7.89 10.86 8.21
N ILE A 28 8.58 10.56 9.31
CA ILE A 28 8.77 11.46 10.44
C ILE A 28 10.26 11.51 10.72
N ASN A 29 10.83 12.71 10.80
CA ASN A 29 12.26 12.90 11.05
C ASN A 29 13.15 12.06 10.13
N ASN A 30 12.77 12.00 8.85
CA ASN A 30 13.46 11.24 7.81
C ASN A 30 13.37 9.71 7.96
N GLU A 31 12.56 9.20 8.87
CA GLU A 31 12.32 7.77 9.00
C GLU A 31 10.97 7.38 8.43
N GLU A 32 10.97 6.37 7.57
CA GLU A 32 9.75 5.82 6.98
C GLU A 32 9.14 4.77 7.88
N LYS A 33 7.82 4.77 7.99
CA LYS A 33 7.06 3.83 8.78
C LYS A 33 5.78 3.44 8.05
N TYR A 34 5.36 2.18 8.22
CA TYR A 34 4.11 1.69 7.68
C TYR A 34 2.96 1.94 8.65
N TYR A 35 1.88 2.52 8.14
CA TYR A 35 0.65 2.77 8.87
C TYR A 35 -0.46 1.94 8.27
N PRO A 36 -0.92 0.87 8.96
CA PRO A 36 -2.03 0.06 8.44
C PRO A 36 -3.31 0.87 8.39
N CYS A 37 -4.07 0.66 7.33
CA CYS A 37 -5.36 1.33 7.13
C CYS A 37 -6.44 0.29 6.85
N LYS A 38 -7.69 0.67 7.03
CA LYS A 38 -8.82 -0.20 6.70
C LYS A 38 -9.09 -0.15 5.22
N ASN A 39 -9.38 -1.31 4.65
CA ASN A 39 -9.89 -1.44 3.30
C ASN A 39 -11.41 -1.35 3.37
N ILE A 40 -11.97 -0.25 2.86
CA ILE A 40 -13.41 -0.02 2.88
C ILE A 40 -14.08 -0.28 1.55
N ALA A 41 -13.44 -1.01 0.64
CA ALA A 41 -14.06 -1.42 -0.61
C ALA A 41 -15.35 -2.20 -0.28
N LEU A 42 -16.47 -1.81 -0.91
CA LEU A 42 -17.76 -2.40 -0.60
C LEU A 42 -17.89 -3.83 -1.11
N GLU A 43 -17.23 -4.13 -2.23
CA GLU A 43 -17.24 -5.43 -2.87
C GLU A 43 -15.82 -5.80 -3.29
N LEU A 44 -15.56 -7.12 -3.42
CA LEU A 44 -14.31 -7.63 -3.94
C LEU A 44 -13.08 -7.14 -3.17
N LYS A 45 -13.15 -7.12 -1.84
CA LYS A 45 -11.99 -6.76 -1.00
C LYS A 45 -10.81 -7.69 -1.22
N ASN A 46 -11.04 -8.88 -1.77
CA ASN A 46 -9.98 -9.81 -2.13
C ASN A 46 -9.31 -9.47 -3.48
N ALA A 47 -9.83 -8.50 -4.21
CA ALA A 47 -9.33 -8.10 -5.53
C ALA A 47 -9.20 -6.57 -5.69
N SER A 48 -9.56 -5.80 -4.66
CA SER A 48 -9.47 -4.34 -4.73
C SER A 48 -9.35 -3.76 -3.33
N PHE A 49 -8.93 -2.51 -3.25
CA PHE A 49 -8.87 -1.80 -1.97
C PHE A 49 -9.27 -0.34 -2.15
N ILE A 50 -9.83 0.22 -1.09
CA ILE A 50 -10.06 1.66 -0.94
C ILE A 50 -9.64 1.99 0.48
N ILE A 51 -8.67 2.87 0.63
CA ILE A 51 -8.20 3.28 1.97
C ILE A 51 -9.29 4.10 2.64
N ASP A 52 -9.61 3.76 3.89
CA ASP A 52 -10.54 4.55 4.71
C ASP A 52 -10.03 6.00 4.78
N PRO A 53 -10.83 6.99 4.31
CA PRO A 53 -10.41 8.39 4.33
C PRO A 53 -10.08 8.92 5.73
N LEU A 54 -10.73 8.40 6.78
CA LEU A 54 -10.44 8.81 8.15
C LEU A 54 -9.06 8.32 8.58
N ASP A 55 -8.71 7.09 8.22
CA ASP A 55 -7.37 6.56 8.50
C ASP A 55 -6.31 7.36 7.74
N TYR A 56 -6.59 7.71 6.48
CA TYR A 56 -5.67 8.53 5.68
C TYR A 56 -5.44 9.89 6.33
N ALA A 57 -6.52 10.55 6.75
CA ALA A 57 -6.43 11.86 7.39
C ALA A 57 -5.62 11.79 8.70
N ASP A 58 -5.82 10.74 9.49
CA ASP A 58 -5.07 10.54 10.73
C ASP A 58 -3.58 10.41 10.47
N VAL A 59 -3.19 9.67 9.44
CA VAL A 59 -1.78 9.52 9.07
C VAL A 59 -1.21 10.86 8.59
N GLU A 60 -1.93 11.57 7.72
CA GLU A 60 -1.49 12.87 7.23
C GLU A 60 -1.20 13.86 8.38
N ASP A 61 -2.04 13.82 9.41
CA ASP A 61 -1.87 14.70 10.57
C ASP A 61 -0.66 14.31 11.43
N GLU A 62 -0.27 13.03 11.41
CA GLU A 62 0.81 12.53 12.26
C GLU A 62 2.19 12.67 11.63
N VAL A 63 2.28 12.53 10.29
CA VAL A 63 3.58 12.45 9.61
C VAL A 63 3.99 13.78 8.99
N ASP A 64 5.31 13.92 8.77
CA ASP A 64 5.83 15.09 8.07
C ASP A 64 5.51 15.03 6.58
N GLU A 65 5.49 13.80 6.02
CA GLU A 65 5.27 13.59 4.59
C GLU A 65 4.65 12.21 4.37
N VAL A 66 3.68 12.14 3.46
CA VAL A 66 3.17 10.87 2.95
C VAL A 66 4.01 10.47 1.75
N VAL A 67 4.67 9.31 1.84
CA VAL A 67 5.64 8.86 0.85
C VAL A 67 5.00 7.94 -0.18
N GLY A 68 4.12 7.05 0.26
CA GLY A 68 3.55 6.07 -0.65
C GLY A 68 2.39 5.29 -0.07
N ILE A 69 1.83 4.45 -0.92
CA ILE A 69 0.70 3.58 -0.61
C ILE A 69 1.18 2.13 -0.73
N VAL A 70 0.84 1.31 0.25
CA VAL A 70 1.13 -0.13 0.23
C VAL A 70 -0.19 -0.88 0.15
N HIS A 71 -0.25 -1.90 -0.72
CA HIS A 71 -1.36 -2.84 -0.71
C HIS A 71 -0.84 -4.25 -0.97
N SER A 72 -1.69 -5.25 -0.75
CA SER A 72 -1.32 -6.64 -0.96
C SER A 72 -2.17 -7.27 -2.03
N HIS A 73 -1.59 -8.29 -2.70
CA HIS A 73 -2.35 -9.22 -3.54
C HIS A 73 -2.35 -10.57 -2.83
N PRO A 74 -3.49 -10.99 -2.23
CA PRO A 74 -3.54 -12.23 -1.44
C PRO A 74 -3.23 -13.49 -2.25
N GLN A 75 -3.41 -13.43 -3.57
CA GLN A 75 -3.15 -14.55 -4.47
C GLN A 75 -1.66 -14.75 -4.78
N ASP A 76 -0.79 -13.95 -4.17
CA ASP A 76 0.66 -13.95 -4.41
C ASP A 76 1.06 -13.60 -5.85
N ILE A 77 0.23 -12.78 -6.51
CA ILE A 77 0.55 -12.24 -7.82
C ILE A 77 1.18 -10.87 -7.63
N LEU A 78 2.50 -10.79 -7.79
CA LEU A 78 3.23 -9.54 -7.59
C LEU A 78 3.33 -8.75 -8.88
N GLU A 79 2.18 -8.43 -9.45
CA GLU A 79 2.05 -7.56 -10.62
C GLU A 79 0.98 -6.52 -10.34
N PHE A 80 1.32 -5.25 -10.60
CA PHE A 80 0.35 -4.17 -10.46
C PHE A 80 -0.72 -4.30 -11.55
N SER A 81 -1.99 -4.23 -11.13
CA SER A 81 -3.12 -4.25 -12.07
C SER A 81 -3.21 -2.91 -12.83
N GLU A 82 -4.03 -2.88 -13.88
CA GLU A 82 -4.28 -1.61 -14.58
C GLU A 82 -4.95 -0.59 -13.65
N GLY A 83 -5.83 -1.04 -12.75
CA GLY A 83 -6.42 -0.18 -11.74
C GLY A 83 -5.39 0.38 -10.78
N ASP A 84 -4.41 -0.43 -10.38
CA ASP A 84 -3.29 0.02 -9.53
C ASP A 84 -2.50 1.12 -10.23
N LYS A 85 -2.19 0.94 -11.51
CA LYS A 85 -1.44 1.92 -12.30
C LYS A 85 -2.21 3.24 -12.41
N TYR A 86 -3.50 3.15 -12.69
CA TYR A 86 -4.36 4.33 -12.76
C TYR A 86 -4.36 5.09 -11.43
N SER A 87 -4.54 4.37 -10.33
CA SER A 87 -4.58 4.99 -8.99
C SER A 87 -3.25 5.60 -8.60
N CYS A 88 -2.15 4.91 -8.88
CA CYS A 88 -0.80 5.40 -8.62
C CYS A 88 -0.55 6.74 -9.31
N LYS A 89 -0.94 6.84 -10.58
CA LYS A 89 -0.76 8.05 -11.35
C LYS A 89 -1.70 9.17 -10.89
N ALA A 90 -2.95 8.84 -10.58
CA ALA A 90 -3.94 9.82 -10.15
C ALA A 90 -3.59 10.41 -8.78
N ILE A 91 -3.12 9.59 -7.85
CA ILE A 91 -2.75 10.01 -6.49
C ILE A 91 -1.37 10.66 -6.50
N ASP A 92 -0.52 10.29 -7.46
CA ASP A 92 0.84 10.79 -7.61
C ASP A 92 1.73 10.45 -6.43
N LEU A 93 1.65 9.20 -5.98
CA LEU A 93 2.47 8.64 -4.93
C LEU A 93 3.07 7.31 -5.38
N THR A 94 4.21 6.93 -4.81
CA THR A 94 4.80 5.61 -5.02
C THR A 94 3.87 4.53 -4.49
N PHE A 95 3.68 3.47 -5.26
CA PHE A 95 2.91 2.29 -4.85
C PHE A 95 3.85 1.14 -4.57
N TYR A 96 3.59 0.45 -3.47
CA TYR A 96 4.29 -0.75 -3.05
C TYR A 96 3.31 -1.91 -3.01
N LEU A 97 3.74 -3.07 -3.47
CA LEU A 97 2.91 -4.28 -3.50
C LEU A 97 3.61 -5.37 -2.70
N VAL A 98 2.90 -5.92 -1.73
CA VAL A 98 3.39 -7.03 -0.90
C VAL A 98 2.45 -8.22 -1.02
N SER A 99 2.90 -9.38 -0.52
CA SER A 99 2.10 -10.60 -0.49
C SER A 99 2.13 -11.18 0.92
N PRO A 100 1.02 -11.80 1.39
CA PRO A 100 1.06 -12.54 2.65
C PRO A 100 1.80 -13.87 2.55
N LYS A 101 2.22 -14.26 1.34
CA LYS A 101 2.80 -15.60 1.07
C LYS A 101 4.27 -15.55 0.70
N SER A 102 4.87 -14.37 0.64
CA SER A 102 6.30 -14.25 0.32
C SER A 102 6.88 -13.03 0.99
N ASP A 103 8.21 -12.91 0.98
CA ASP A 103 8.89 -11.72 1.51
C ASP A 103 9.27 -10.73 0.42
N LYS A 104 8.72 -10.89 -0.77
CA LYS A 104 9.02 -10.03 -1.91
C LYS A 104 8.20 -8.76 -1.87
N ILE A 105 8.73 -7.70 -2.45
CA ILE A 105 8.05 -6.43 -2.59
C ILE A 105 8.27 -5.88 -3.98
N LYS A 106 7.24 -5.29 -4.56
CA LYS A 106 7.32 -4.59 -5.84
C LYS A 106 7.07 -3.11 -5.62
N VAL A 107 7.70 -2.28 -6.42
CA VAL A 107 7.62 -0.82 -6.31
C VAL A 107 7.28 -0.24 -7.66
N MET A 108 6.39 0.74 -7.67
CA MET A 108 5.99 1.46 -8.88
C MET A 108 5.92 2.94 -8.58
N HIS A 109 6.67 3.74 -9.33
CA HIS A 109 6.63 5.20 -9.21
C HIS A 109 5.69 5.78 -10.28
N PRO A 110 4.94 6.85 -9.96
CA PRO A 110 4.04 7.46 -10.95
C PRO A 110 4.72 7.84 -12.26
N SER A 111 5.98 8.29 -12.19
CA SER A 111 6.75 8.70 -13.36
C SER A 111 7.09 7.54 -14.30
N GLU A 112 6.99 6.30 -13.83
CA GLU A 112 7.29 5.11 -14.63
C GLU A 112 6.09 4.62 -15.43
N ILE A 113 4.92 5.21 -15.23
CA ILE A 113 3.67 4.78 -15.85
C ILE A 113 3.43 5.61 -17.12
N ASN A 114 3.33 4.93 -18.25
CA ASN A 114 2.99 5.57 -19.51
C ASN A 114 1.49 5.90 -19.52
N ALA A 115 1.18 7.10 -19.97
CA ALA A 115 -0.19 7.58 -20.06
C ALA A 115 -0.97 6.85 -21.15
#